data_61551e1951286f93efc9edd336e1dcd2
#
_entry.id   61551e1951286f93efc9edd336e1dcd2
#
_cell.length_a   1.000
_cell.length_b   1.000
_cell.length_c   1.000
_cell.angle_alpha   90.00
_cell.angle_beta   90.00
_cell.angle_gamma   90.00
#
_symmetry.space_group_name_H-M   'P 1'
#
loop_
_entity.id
_entity.type
_entity.pdbx_description
1 polymer ?
#
loop_
_entity_poly.entity_id
_entity_poly.type
_entity_poly.pdbx_seq_one_letter_code
_entity_poly.pdbx_strand_id
1 'polypeptide(L)'
;MKTPERLTSLDAFRGLTMAGMVIVNNPGDWGHVYPPLLHAEWNGCTPTDLIFPFFLFIVGVSMTLSKGTMGDPWKIVKRVIVIWGLGLILSLYPRWDFSIVRIPGVLARIAWCYLAAAFLYRWTVPAIGDAEARRRAHGIRLGVWAAALTLGYWAVMMLVPVPGGVAGDLTPSGNLGAYIDRTVFGPHLWRTSKTWDPEGLLSTVPAIATTLLGGVAGLWLGSRASEKRKAYGLLAGGVVAMTIGLAWSLAFPLNKSLWTSSYVWFTGGAAAIFLAFCYALIDLRGWKAWARPFVILGLNAIALFVLSGLGTKFLMNHKVTGPDGKLISWLSYSYTQWFAPLAEPINASLLFALANLVVLFVILWYMDRRGWYLKA
;
A
#
# COMPACT_ATOMS: atom_id res chain seq x y z
N MET A 1 28.39 18.62 6.35
CA MET A 1 27.58 17.52 5.74
C MET A 1 26.28 18.15 5.28
N LYS A 2 26.04 18.23 3.95
CA LYS A 2 24.71 18.64 3.44
C LYS A 2 23.67 17.66 3.99
N THR A 3 22.59 18.18 4.58
CA THR A 3 21.41 17.38 4.89
C THR A 3 21.02 16.62 3.64
N PRO A 4 20.74 15.30 3.69
CA PRO A 4 20.31 14.58 2.51
C PRO A 4 19.09 15.30 1.93
N GLU A 5 19.22 15.80 0.70
CA GLU A 5 18.13 16.44 -0.01
C GLU A 5 16.97 15.45 -0.06
N ARG A 6 15.81 15.92 0.36
CA ARG A 6 14.58 15.12 0.35
C ARG A 6 14.27 14.73 -1.10
N LEU A 7 14.14 13.44 -1.38
CA LEU A 7 13.85 12.93 -2.72
C LEU A 7 12.41 13.32 -3.12
N THR A 8 12.30 14.31 -4.01
CA THR A 8 11.02 14.81 -4.50
C THR A 8 10.25 13.73 -5.27
N SER A 9 10.96 12.87 -6.00
CA SER A 9 10.39 11.72 -6.71
C SER A 9 9.70 10.73 -5.78
N LEU A 10 10.23 10.48 -4.58
CA LEU A 10 9.62 9.58 -3.61
C LEU A 10 8.31 10.16 -3.06
N ASP A 11 8.27 11.46 -2.78
CA ASP A 11 7.05 12.12 -2.33
C ASP A 11 6.00 12.17 -3.45
N ALA A 12 6.42 12.42 -4.69
CA ALA A 12 5.55 12.37 -5.87
C ALA A 12 5.00 10.95 -6.12
N PHE A 13 5.85 9.93 -6.03
CA PHE A 13 5.43 8.54 -6.16
C PHE A 13 4.38 8.17 -5.10
N ARG A 14 4.62 8.55 -3.85
CA ARG A 14 3.64 8.35 -2.76
C ARG A 14 2.32 9.05 -3.07
N GLY A 15 2.35 10.28 -3.54
CA GLY A 15 1.16 11.04 -3.90
C GLY A 15 0.40 10.47 -5.09
N LEU A 16 1.10 10.00 -6.14
CA LEU A 16 0.48 9.29 -7.27
C LEU A 16 -0.23 8.01 -6.81
N THR A 17 0.44 7.23 -5.95
CA THR A 17 -0.15 6.02 -5.35
C THR A 17 -1.39 6.35 -4.53
N MET A 18 -1.35 7.43 -3.74
CA MET A 18 -2.48 7.87 -2.93
C MET A 18 -3.62 8.46 -3.77
N ALA A 19 -3.32 9.17 -4.85
CA ALA A 19 -4.33 9.64 -5.81
C ALA A 19 -5.05 8.43 -6.45
N GLY A 20 -4.29 7.43 -6.91
CA GLY A 20 -4.85 6.19 -7.41
C GLY A 20 -5.76 5.51 -6.38
N MET A 21 -5.32 5.41 -5.11
CA MET A 21 -6.13 4.85 -4.03
C MET A 21 -7.47 5.57 -3.85
N VAL A 22 -7.48 6.91 -3.89
CA VAL A 22 -8.73 7.68 -3.76
C VAL A 22 -9.67 7.38 -4.93
N ILE A 23 -9.17 7.35 -6.16
CA ILE A 23 -9.97 7.07 -7.36
C ILE A 23 -10.61 5.69 -7.29
N VAL A 24 -9.82 4.65 -7.02
CA VAL A 24 -10.30 3.26 -7.06
C VAL A 24 -11.22 2.88 -5.89
N ASN A 25 -11.11 3.60 -4.76
CA ASN A 25 -11.95 3.32 -3.58
C ASN A 25 -13.22 4.16 -3.51
N ASN A 26 -13.42 5.13 -4.41
CA ASN A 26 -14.56 6.05 -4.36
C ASN A 26 -15.25 6.20 -5.73
N PRO A 27 -15.57 5.13 -6.45
CA PRO A 27 -16.40 5.25 -7.65
C PRO A 27 -17.78 5.79 -7.29
N GLY A 28 -18.42 6.49 -8.20
CA GLY A 28 -19.80 6.94 -8.00
C GLY A 28 -20.80 5.79 -8.00
N ASP A 29 -20.56 4.80 -8.86
CA ASP A 29 -21.33 3.57 -8.98
C ASP A 29 -20.42 2.37 -9.19
N TRP A 30 -20.47 1.39 -8.29
CA TRP A 30 -19.68 0.17 -8.36
C TRP A 30 -20.09 -0.77 -9.50
N GLY A 31 -21.31 -0.63 -10.05
CA GLY A 31 -21.77 -1.36 -11.22
C GLY A 31 -21.16 -0.86 -12.53
N HIS A 32 -20.60 0.36 -12.52
CA HIS A 32 -20.07 1.03 -13.71
C HIS A 32 -18.66 1.58 -13.42
N VAL A 33 -17.69 0.68 -13.37
CA VAL A 33 -16.27 1.02 -13.14
C VAL A 33 -15.43 0.48 -14.30
N TYR A 34 -14.45 1.26 -14.77
CA TYR A 34 -13.50 0.80 -15.78
C TYR A 34 -12.72 -0.43 -15.28
N PRO A 35 -12.58 -1.51 -16.10
CA PRO A 35 -11.91 -2.74 -15.66
C PRO A 35 -10.52 -2.55 -15.02
N PRO A 36 -9.64 -1.65 -15.51
CA PRO A 36 -8.34 -1.42 -14.87
C PRO A 36 -8.43 -0.81 -13.47
N LEU A 37 -9.58 -0.22 -13.10
CA LEU A 37 -9.84 0.38 -11.78
C LEU A 37 -10.51 -0.60 -10.80
N LEU A 38 -10.86 -1.81 -11.26
CA LEU A 38 -11.34 -2.90 -10.42
C LEU A 38 -10.18 -3.76 -9.94
N HIS A 39 -10.36 -4.42 -8.81
CA HIS A 39 -9.46 -5.48 -8.37
C HIS A 39 -9.65 -6.75 -9.21
N ALA A 40 -8.59 -7.55 -9.36
CA ALA A 40 -8.74 -8.91 -9.85
C ALA A 40 -9.70 -9.69 -8.93
N GLU A 41 -10.58 -10.49 -9.49
CA GLU A 41 -11.59 -11.24 -8.72
C GLU A 41 -10.93 -12.14 -7.66
N TRP A 42 -9.89 -12.89 -8.04
CA TRP A 42 -9.08 -13.69 -7.13
C TRP A 42 -7.64 -13.78 -7.61
N ASN A 43 -7.35 -14.57 -8.63
CA ASN A 43 -6.03 -14.65 -9.24
C ASN A 43 -5.88 -13.59 -10.34
N GLY A 44 -4.68 -13.05 -10.46
CA GLY A 44 -4.36 -11.98 -11.39
C GLY A 44 -3.87 -10.71 -10.70
N CYS A 45 -3.62 -9.68 -11.49
CA CYS A 45 -3.17 -8.38 -11.02
C CYS A 45 -3.60 -7.29 -11.99
N THR A 46 -4.46 -6.41 -11.55
CA THR A 46 -4.87 -5.20 -12.27
C THR A 46 -4.00 -4.00 -11.83
N PRO A 47 -4.03 -2.87 -12.54
CA PRO A 47 -3.37 -1.65 -12.07
C PRO A 47 -3.80 -1.22 -10.66
N THR A 48 -5.05 -1.44 -10.28
CA THR A 48 -5.58 -1.19 -8.92
C THR A 48 -4.88 -2.02 -7.86
N ASP A 49 -4.49 -3.25 -8.19
CA ASP A 49 -3.79 -4.15 -7.27
C ASP A 49 -2.33 -3.74 -7.01
N LEU A 50 -1.74 -2.84 -7.79
CA LEU A 50 -0.40 -2.31 -7.57
C LEU A 50 -0.35 -1.24 -6.47
N ILE A 51 -1.46 -0.59 -6.13
CA ILE A 51 -1.50 0.57 -5.25
C ILE A 51 -0.96 0.24 -3.86
N PHE A 52 -1.47 -0.81 -3.23
CA PHE A 52 -1.08 -1.15 -1.86
C PHE A 52 0.36 -1.69 -1.74
N PRO A 53 0.83 -2.60 -2.62
CA PRO A 53 2.25 -2.97 -2.66
C PRO A 53 3.19 -1.79 -2.89
N PHE A 54 2.82 -0.86 -3.78
CA PHE A 54 3.58 0.37 -4.02
C PHE A 54 3.73 1.17 -2.73
N PHE A 55 2.66 1.29 -1.95
CA PHE A 55 2.72 1.98 -0.68
C PHE A 55 3.66 1.29 0.32
N LEU A 56 3.59 -0.04 0.47
CA LEU A 56 4.50 -0.79 1.34
C LEU A 56 5.97 -0.69 0.87
N PHE A 57 6.20 -0.72 -0.45
CA PHE A 57 7.54 -0.50 -1.02
C PHE A 57 8.05 0.91 -0.67
N ILE A 58 7.23 1.96 -0.82
CA ILE A 58 7.58 3.35 -0.45
C ILE A 58 7.89 3.47 1.04
N VAL A 59 7.16 2.76 1.90
CA VAL A 59 7.45 2.70 3.35
C VAL A 59 8.87 2.16 3.56
N GLY A 60 9.25 1.10 2.88
CA GLY A 60 10.60 0.53 2.94
C GLY A 60 11.69 1.49 2.46
N VAL A 61 11.48 2.16 1.31
CA VAL A 61 12.40 3.20 0.81
C VAL A 61 12.56 4.32 1.83
N SER A 62 11.44 4.85 2.33
CA SER A 62 11.42 5.95 3.29
C SER A 62 12.12 5.60 4.60
N MET A 63 11.94 4.35 5.07
CA MET A 63 12.55 3.83 6.29
C MET A 63 14.09 3.90 6.24
N THR A 64 14.68 3.51 5.12
CA THR A 64 16.16 3.47 4.97
C THR A 64 16.78 4.84 4.73
N LEU A 65 16.02 5.79 4.19
CA LEU A 65 16.46 7.18 4.01
C LEU A 65 16.26 8.04 5.27
N SER A 66 15.45 7.57 6.21
CA SER A 66 15.16 8.27 7.47
C SER A 66 16.23 7.99 8.53
N LYS A 67 16.79 9.07 9.10
CA LYS A 67 17.68 8.95 10.28
C LYS A 67 16.93 8.40 11.51
N GLY A 68 15.63 8.59 11.59
CA GLY A 68 14.80 8.16 12.71
C GLY A 68 14.74 6.64 12.92
N THR A 69 14.86 5.86 11.84
CA THR A 69 14.80 4.39 11.91
C THR A 69 15.99 3.78 12.67
N MET A 70 17.16 4.40 12.60
CA MET A 70 18.36 3.98 13.35
C MET A 70 18.46 4.62 14.72
N GLY A 71 17.57 5.54 15.06
CA GLY A 71 17.49 6.20 16.35
C GLY A 71 16.83 5.34 17.43
N ASP A 72 16.10 5.98 18.34
CA ASP A 72 15.38 5.33 19.43
C ASP A 72 14.33 4.34 18.93
N PRO A 73 14.39 3.03 19.31
CA PRO A 73 13.41 2.01 18.95
C PRO A 73 11.98 2.37 19.36
N TRP A 74 11.82 3.09 20.46
CA TRP A 74 10.51 3.53 20.95
C TRP A 74 9.76 4.40 19.94
N LYS A 75 10.48 5.18 19.14
CA LYS A 75 9.88 5.98 18.07
C LYS A 75 9.23 5.10 16.98
N ILE A 76 9.83 3.92 16.71
CA ILE A 76 9.25 2.94 15.80
C ILE A 76 7.95 2.40 16.39
N VAL A 77 7.98 1.96 17.65
CA VAL A 77 6.80 1.41 18.34
C VAL A 77 5.68 2.44 18.43
N LYS A 78 5.99 3.67 18.82
CA LYS A 78 5.01 4.78 18.88
C LYS A 78 4.34 5.01 17.54
N ARG A 79 5.12 5.03 16.46
CA ARG A 79 4.60 5.17 15.09
C ARG A 79 3.65 4.04 14.71
N VAL A 80 4.00 2.80 15.06
CA VAL A 80 3.18 1.61 14.83
C VAL A 80 1.84 1.74 15.57
N ILE A 81 1.87 2.10 16.85
CA ILE A 81 0.65 2.29 17.67
C ILE A 81 -0.26 3.36 17.05
N VAL A 82 0.31 4.48 16.62
CA VAL A 82 -0.48 5.57 15.99
C VAL A 82 -1.12 5.11 14.69
N ILE A 83 -0.36 4.46 13.80
CA ILE A 83 -0.89 4.00 12.49
C ILE A 83 -1.96 2.93 12.70
N TRP A 84 -1.70 1.94 13.57
CA TRP A 84 -2.66 0.88 13.88
C TRP A 84 -3.92 1.43 14.55
N GLY A 85 -3.77 2.35 15.51
CA GLY A 85 -4.88 3.01 16.20
C GLY A 85 -5.77 3.81 15.25
N LEU A 86 -5.18 4.54 14.30
CA LEU A 86 -5.95 5.23 13.24
C LEU A 86 -6.75 4.23 12.39
N GLY A 87 -6.17 3.08 12.06
CA GLY A 87 -6.87 2.00 11.35
C GLY A 87 -8.06 1.46 12.13
N LEU A 88 -7.89 1.26 13.45
CA LEU A 88 -8.95 0.80 14.33
C LEU A 88 -10.08 1.83 14.45
N ILE A 89 -9.76 3.12 14.61
CA ILE A 89 -10.74 4.21 14.63
C ILE A 89 -11.54 4.23 13.33
N LEU A 90 -10.87 4.12 12.18
CA LEU A 90 -11.55 4.04 10.90
C LEU A 90 -12.47 2.81 10.80
N SER A 91 -12.07 1.67 11.36
CA SER A 91 -12.89 0.45 11.36
C SER A 91 -14.12 0.60 12.28
N LEU A 92 -13.97 1.24 13.43
CA LEU A 92 -15.04 1.46 14.41
C LEU A 92 -16.11 2.45 13.92
N TYR A 93 -15.69 3.52 13.24
CA TYR A 93 -16.65 4.53 12.74
C TYR A 93 -17.56 3.95 11.64
N PRO A 94 -18.89 4.24 11.66
CA PRO A 94 -19.64 5.08 12.60
C PRO A 94 -20.31 4.32 13.75
N ARG A 95 -20.18 2.98 13.79
CA ARG A 95 -21.00 2.15 14.69
C ARG A 95 -20.46 2.01 16.11
N TRP A 96 -19.13 2.16 16.27
CA TRP A 96 -18.43 2.01 17.55
C TRP A 96 -18.69 0.67 18.25
N ASP A 97 -18.88 -0.40 17.44
CA ASP A 97 -19.15 -1.75 17.90
C ASP A 97 -17.87 -2.56 17.98
N PHE A 98 -17.38 -2.75 19.19
CA PHE A 98 -16.15 -3.50 19.45
C PHE A 98 -16.29 -5.01 19.29
N SER A 99 -17.54 -5.55 19.29
CA SER A 99 -17.77 -7.00 19.15
C SER A 99 -17.50 -7.53 17.75
N ILE A 100 -17.54 -6.66 16.74
CA ILE A 100 -17.39 -7.00 15.32
C ILE A 100 -16.45 -6.07 14.57
N VAL A 101 -15.67 -5.26 15.30
CA VAL A 101 -14.70 -4.36 14.67
C VAL A 101 -13.65 -5.15 13.89
N ARG A 102 -13.38 -4.78 12.65
CA ARG A 102 -12.32 -5.38 11.86
C ARG A 102 -10.96 -5.01 12.44
N ILE A 103 -10.18 -6.01 12.91
CA ILE A 103 -8.83 -5.84 13.46
C ILE A 103 -7.78 -5.79 12.35
N PRO A 104 -7.75 -6.74 11.38
CA PRO A 104 -6.93 -6.60 10.19
C PRO A 104 -7.38 -5.38 9.36
N GLY A 105 -6.52 -4.91 8.48
CA GLY A 105 -6.86 -3.81 7.58
C GLY A 105 -5.60 -3.13 7.06
N VAL A 106 -5.77 -2.22 6.12
CA VAL A 106 -4.66 -1.59 5.40
C VAL A 106 -3.66 -0.91 6.34
N LEU A 107 -4.14 -0.06 7.27
CA LEU A 107 -3.24 0.63 8.22
C LEU A 107 -2.62 -0.34 9.23
N ALA A 108 -3.35 -1.36 9.66
CA ALA A 108 -2.82 -2.41 10.53
C ALA A 108 -1.66 -3.16 9.84
N ARG A 109 -1.85 -3.59 8.58
CA ARG A 109 -0.78 -4.23 7.80
C ARG A 109 0.42 -3.32 7.60
N ILE A 110 0.22 -2.04 7.27
CA ILE A 110 1.31 -1.07 7.16
C ILE A 110 2.10 -0.98 8.48
N ALA A 111 1.40 -0.91 9.60
CA ALA A 111 2.02 -0.84 10.93
C ALA A 111 2.87 -2.07 11.22
N TRP A 112 2.34 -3.27 11.02
CA TRP A 112 3.06 -4.53 11.24
C TRP A 112 4.23 -4.73 10.27
N CYS A 113 4.04 -4.42 8.99
CA CYS A 113 5.13 -4.49 8.01
C CYS A 113 6.25 -3.50 8.33
N TYR A 114 5.90 -2.28 8.72
CA TYR A 114 6.88 -1.28 9.13
C TYR A 114 7.63 -1.71 10.39
N LEU A 115 6.93 -2.24 11.40
CA LEU A 115 7.55 -2.74 12.64
C LEU A 115 8.60 -3.80 12.32
N ALA A 116 8.17 -4.89 11.66
CA ALA A 116 9.04 -6.02 11.35
C ALA A 116 10.22 -5.60 10.44
N ALA A 117 9.94 -4.83 9.38
CA ALA A 117 10.99 -4.36 8.47
C ALA A 117 11.99 -3.42 9.16
N ALA A 118 11.53 -2.53 10.05
CA ALA A 118 12.41 -1.61 10.77
C ALA A 118 13.33 -2.36 11.76
N PHE A 119 12.82 -3.38 12.47
CA PHE A 119 13.64 -4.20 13.35
C PHE A 119 14.62 -5.08 12.57
N LEU A 120 14.19 -5.71 11.47
CA LEU A 120 15.09 -6.46 10.57
C LEU A 120 16.17 -5.54 9.98
N TYR A 121 15.81 -4.34 9.55
CA TYR A 121 16.75 -3.33 9.07
C TYR A 121 17.82 -3.01 10.13
N ARG A 122 17.43 -2.76 11.37
CA ARG A 122 18.37 -2.47 12.47
C ARG A 122 19.28 -3.66 12.78
N TRP A 123 18.71 -4.85 12.83
CA TRP A 123 19.44 -6.08 13.19
C TRP A 123 20.42 -6.51 12.10
N THR A 124 20.13 -6.25 10.85
CA THR A 124 20.97 -6.68 9.71
C THR A 124 22.08 -5.71 9.33
N VAL A 125 22.25 -4.59 10.05
CA VAL A 125 23.33 -3.62 9.79
C VAL A 125 24.70 -4.31 9.92
N PRO A 126 25.55 -4.27 8.87
CA PRO A 126 26.89 -4.84 8.96
C PRO A 126 27.79 -4.04 9.90
N ALA A 127 28.57 -4.74 10.72
CA ALA A 127 29.53 -4.11 11.64
C ALA A 127 30.86 -3.74 10.94
N ILE A 128 31.27 -4.48 9.89
CA ILE A 128 32.60 -4.41 9.27
C ILE A 128 32.49 -3.79 7.87
N GLY A 129 33.52 -3.05 7.48
CA GLY A 129 33.66 -2.40 6.18
C GLY A 129 33.51 -0.88 6.19
N ASP A 130 33.88 -0.22 5.11
CA ASP A 130 33.60 1.19 4.92
C ASP A 130 32.07 1.46 4.73
N ALA A 131 31.68 2.72 4.69
CA ALA A 131 30.28 3.10 4.62
C ALA A 131 29.54 2.55 3.37
N GLU A 132 30.24 2.42 2.22
CA GLU A 132 29.63 1.94 0.99
C GLU A 132 29.56 0.41 0.98
N ALA A 133 30.61 -0.28 1.42
CA ALA A 133 30.62 -1.74 1.59
C ALA A 133 29.55 -2.19 2.58
N ARG A 134 29.41 -1.50 3.73
CA ARG A 134 28.34 -1.77 4.69
C ARG A 134 26.96 -1.57 4.09
N ARG A 135 26.74 -0.50 3.33
CA ARG A 135 25.46 -0.25 2.68
C ARG A 135 25.11 -1.34 1.68
N ARG A 136 26.08 -1.76 0.85
CA ARG A 136 25.89 -2.85 -0.12
C ARG A 136 25.58 -4.17 0.59
N ALA A 137 26.37 -4.55 1.60
CA ALA A 137 26.14 -5.77 2.37
C ALA A 137 24.79 -5.74 3.10
N HIS A 138 24.38 -4.58 3.60
CA HIS A 138 23.06 -4.39 4.22
C HIS A 138 21.92 -4.63 3.20
N GLY A 139 22.02 -4.07 2.00
CA GLY A 139 21.06 -4.31 0.93
C GLY A 139 20.94 -5.80 0.57
N ILE A 140 22.08 -6.50 0.46
CA ILE A 140 22.11 -7.96 0.23
C ILE A 140 21.38 -8.70 1.36
N ARG A 141 21.66 -8.40 2.63
CA ARG A 141 21.02 -9.04 3.78
C ARG A 141 19.49 -8.82 3.77
N LEU A 142 19.02 -7.59 3.47
CA LEU A 142 17.58 -7.34 3.33
C LEU A 142 16.97 -8.12 2.16
N GLY A 143 17.68 -8.22 1.02
CA GLY A 143 17.24 -9.03 -0.11
C GLY A 143 17.14 -10.52 0.23
N VAL A 144 18.11 -11.05 0.98
CA VAL A 144 18.09 -12.44 1.48
C VAL A 144 16.89 -12.67 2.41
N TRP A 145 16.61 -11.74 3.32
CA TRP A 145 15.42 -11.84 4.18
C TRP A 145 14.11 -11.76 3.38
N ALA A 146 14.03 -10.90 2.37
CA ALA A 146 12.86 -10.84 1.50
C ALA A 146 12.65 -12.17 0.74
N ALA A 147 13.74 -12.77 0.22
CA ALA A 147 13.68 -14.07 -0.42
C ALA A 147 13.30 -15.19 0.56
N ALA A 148 13.88 -15.20 1.76
CA ALA A 148 13.58 -16.21 2.79
C ALA A 148 12.11 -16.15 3.24
N LEU A 149 11.56 -14.93 3.47
CA LEU A 149 10.16 -14.76 3.84
C LEU A 149 9.21 -15.21 2.73
N THR A 150 9.51 -14.91 1.47
CA THR A 150 8.67 -15.31 0.34
C THR A 150 8.76 -16.80 0.06
N LEU A 151 9.95 -17.42 0.13
CA LEU A 151 10.13 -18.87 -0.01
C LEU A 151 9.46 -19.64 1.14
N GLY A 152 9.66 -19.19 2.38
CA GLY A 152 9.03 -19.80 3.55
C GLY A 152 7.51 -19.71 3.50
N TYR A 153 6.97 -18.56 3.12
CA TYR A 153 5.53 -18.39 2.94
C TYR A 153 4.96 -19.31 1.85
N TRP A 154 5.62 -19.38 0.70
CA TRP A 154 5.24 -20.29 -0.38
C TRP A 154 5.24 -21.74 0.08
N ALA A 155 6.33 -22.18 0.74
CA ALA A 155 6.41 -23.55 1.26
C ALA A 155 5.30 -23.86 2.27
N VAL A 156 5.02 -22.95 3.20
CA VAL A 156 3.93 -23.12 4.18
C VAL A 156 2.57 -23.21 3.50
N MET A 157 2.27 -22.33 2.55
CA MET A 157 0.99 -22.33 1.83
C MET A 157 0.78 -23.57 0.97
N MET A 158 1.86 -24.14 0.40
CA MET A 158 1.78 -25.28 -0.52
C MET A 158 1.90 -26.64 0.17
N LEU A 159 2.55 -26.71 1.34
CA LEU A 159 2.89 -27.98 1.97
C LEU A 159 2.09 -28.25 3.26
N VAL A 160 1.55 -27.22 3.90
CA VAL A 160 0.80 -27.37 5.15
C VAL A 160 -0.70 -27.44 4.87
N PRO A 161 -1.36 -28.60 5.08
CA PRO A 161 -2.79 -28.71 4.88
C PRO A 161 -3.57 -28.03 6.02
N VAL A 162 -4.73 -27.48 5.69
CA VAL A 162 -5.72 -27.07 6.69
C VAL A 162 -6.33 -28.33 7.33
N PRO A 163 -6.64 -28.36 8.65
CA PRO A 163 -7.35 -29.48 9.26
C PRO A 163 -8.60 -29.89 8.49
N GLY A 164 -8.64 -31.13 8.01
CA GLY A 164 -9.72 -31.64 7.17
C GLY A 164 -9.68 -31.20 5.69
N GLY A 165 -8.66 -30.48 5.28
CA GLY A 165 -8.45 -30.00 3.90
C GLY A 165 -7.23 -30.64 3.23
N VAL A 166 -6.83 -30.11 2.10
CA VAL A 166 -5.68 -30.55 1.31
C VAL A 166 -4.57 -29.52 1.31
N ALA A 167 -3.32 -29.98 1.20
CA ALA A 167 -2.17 -29.08 1.04
C ALA A 167 -2.24 -28.36 -0.31
N GLY A 168 -1.83 -27.08 -0.33
CA GLY A 168 -1.81 -26.29 -1.56
C GLY A 168 -3.19 -25.76 -2.00
N ASP A 169 -4.22 -25.87 -1.18
CA ASP A 169 -5.51 -25.21 -1.47
C ASP A 169 -5.34 -23.69 -1.40
N LEU A 170 -5.58 -23.01 -2.52
CA LEU A 170 -5.49 -21.56 -2.65
C LEU A 170 -6.87 -20.92 -2.86
N THR A 171 -7.95 -21.65 -2.66
CA THR A 171 -9.31 -21.09 -2.77
C THR A 171 -9.59 -20.07 -1.67
N PRO A 172 -10.53 -19.13 -1.84
CA PRO A 172 -10.78 -18.05 -0.88
C PRO A 172 -11.04 -18.52 0.55
N SER A 173 -11.82 -19.60 0.72
CA SER A 173 -12.21 -20.11 2.05
C SER A 173 -11.38 -21.31 2.53
N GLY A 174 -10.75 -22.05 1.61
CA GLY A 174 -10.05 -23.30 1.90
C GLY A 174 -8.56 -23.12 2.22
N ASN A 175 -7.95 -21.98 1.86
CA ASN A 175 -6.53 -21.75 2.06
C ASN A 175 -6.13 -21.62 3.53
N LEU A 176 -4.85 -21.92 3.82
CA LEU A 176 -4.30 -21.88 5.17
C LEU A 176 -4.39 -20.48 5.82
N GLY A 177 -4.20 -19.40 5.06
CA GLY A 177 -4.34 -18.02 5.56
C GLY A 177 -5.75 -17.77 6.07
N ALA A 178 -6.77 -18.15 5.29
CA ALA A 178 -8.17 -18.03 5.68
C ALA A 178 -8.51 -18.86 6.95
N TYR A 179 -7.93 -20.06 7.08
CA TYR A 179 -8.09 -20.88 8.30
C TYR A 179 -7.53 -20.17 9.53
N ILE A 180 -6.29 -19.66 9.43
CA ILE A 180 -5.63 -18.93 10.53
C ILE A 180 -6.42 -17.66 10.89
N ASP A 181 -6.85 -16.89 9.88
CA ASP A 181 -7.61 -15.65 10.11
C ASP A 181 -8.91 -15.94 10.87
N ARG A 182 -9.67 -16.96 10.48
CA ARG A 182 -10.90 -17.36 11.19
C ARG A 182 -10.63 -17.79 12.62
N THR A 183 -9.56 -18.54 12.84
CA THR A 183 -9.20 -19.07 14.17
C THR A 183 -8.74 -17.95 15.10
N VAL A 184 -7.97 -16.99 14.61
CA VAL A 184 -7.37 -15.93 15.43
C VAL A 184 -8.32 -14.75 15.61
N PHE A 185 -8.98 -14.30 14.55
CA PHE A 185 -9.77 -13.08 14.57
C PHE A 185 -11.28 -13.31 14.74
N GLY A 186 -11.79 -14.51 14.47
CA GLY A 186 -13.23 -14.79 14.63
C GLY A 186 -14.13 -13.80 13.90
N PRO A 187 -14.98 -13.04 14.62
CA PRO A 187 -15.91 -12.08 14.01
C PRO A 187 -15.25 -10.79 13.54
N HIS A 188 -13.95 -10.58 13.82
CA HIS A 188 -13.20 -9.35 13.55
C HIS A 188 -12.57 -9.31 12.16
N LEU A 189 -13.06 -10.12 11.22
CA LEU A 189 -12.64 -10.18 9.82
C LEU A 189 -13.38 -9.17 8.94
N TRP A 190 -12.93 -9.09 7.69
CA TRP A 190 -13.59 -8.29 6.67
C TRP A 190 -15.03 -8.77 6.42
N ARG A 191 -15.98 -7.88 6.56
CA ARG A 191 -17.43 -8.20 6.54
C ARG A 191 -17.91 -8.83 5.24
N THR A 192 -17.29 -8.48 4.12
CA THR A 192 -17.69 -8.98 2.80
C THR A 192 -17.33 -10.45 2.63
N SER A 193 -16.14 -10.87 3.05
CA SER A 193 -15.69 -12.25 2.92
C SER A 193 -16.17 -13.14 4.06
N LYS A 194 -16.21 -12.62 5.31
CA LYS A 194 -16.52 -13.30 6.58
C LYS A 194 -15.57 -14.47 6.93
N THR A 195 -14.86 -15.03 5.98
CA THR A 195 -14.08 -16.27 6.11
C THR A 195 -12.56 -16.06 5.95
N TRP A 196 -12.15 -14.92 5.43
CA TRP A 196 -10.76 -14.52 5.21
C TRP A 196 -10.63 -13.00 5.21
N ASP A 197 -9.42 -12.50 5.35
CA ASP A 197 -9.15 -11.06 5.29
C ASP A 197 -8.00 -10.79 4.29
N PRO A 198 -8.16 -9.86 3.33
CA PRO A 198 -7.08 -9.52 2.40
C PRO A 198 -5.83 -8.97 3.10
N GLU A 199 -5.97 -8.46 4.32
CA GLU A 199 -4.88 -8.03 5.20
C GLU A 199 -4.69 -8.98 6.39
N GLY A 200 -4.93 -10.29 6.20
CA GLY A 200 -4.84 -11.33 7.21
C GLY A 200 -3.43 -11.54 7.78
N LEU A 201 -3.36 -12.36 8.83
CA LEU A 201 -2.14 -12.55 9.62
C LEU A 201 -1.03 -13.20 8.80
N LEU A 202 -1.32 -14.37 8.19
CA LEU A 202 -0.30 -15.12 7.46
C LEU A 202 0.20 -14.38 6.23
N SER A 203 -0.70 -13.73 5.48
CA SER A 203 -0.37 -12.92 4.29
C SER A 203 0.42 -11.64 4.63
N THR A 204 0.52 -11.27 5.90
CA THR A 204 1.40 -10.17 6.35
C THR A 204 2.88 -10.55 6.26
N VAL A 205 3.23 -11.84 6.36
CA VAL A 205 4.62 -12.31 6.24
C VAL A 205 5.24 -11.93 4.88
N PRO A 206 4.66 -12.29 3.73
CA PRO A 206 5.19 -11.85 2.44
C PRO A 206 5.01 -10.34 2.20
N ALA A 207 4.07 -9.66 2.84
CA ALA A 207 3.94 -8.21 2.77
C ALA A 207 5.14 -7.48 3.43
N ILE A 208 5.72 -8.05 4.48
CA ILE A 208 7.00 -7.57 5.05
C ILE A 208 8.10 -7.63 3.98
N ALA A 209 8.16 -8.69 3.17
CA ALA A 209 9.16 -8.79 2.10
C ALA A 209 9.00 -7.66 1.05
N THR A 210 7.77 -7.26 0.72
CA THR A 210 7.53 -6.07 -0.15
C THR A 210 8.17 -4.81 0.45
N THR A 211 8.04 -4.61 1.76
CA THR A 211 8.67 -3.48 2.46
C THR A 211 10.19 -3.59 2.46
N LEU A 212 10.75 -4.79 2.63
CA LEU A 212 12.21 -5.02 2.57
C LEU A 212 12.76 -4.77 1.17
N LEU A 213 12.05 -5.14 0.09
CA LEU A 213 12.44 -4.81 -1.29
C LEU A 213 12.51 -3.28 -1.49
N GLY A 214 11.55 -2.54 -0.92
CA GLY A 214 11.64 -1.09 -0.84
C GLY A 214 12.87 -0.60 -0.07
N GLY A 215 13.21 -1.29 1.03
CA GLY A 215 14.43 -1.01 1.80
C GLY A 215 15.71 -1.20 0.98
N VAL A 216 15.79 -2.25 0.16
CA VAL A 216 16.91 -2.48 -0.78
C VAL A 216 17.01 -1.32 -1.78
N ALA A 217 15.90 -0.90 -2.37
CA ALA A 217 15.86 0.23 -3.30
C ALA A 217 16.28 1.54 -2.63
N GLY A 218 15.87 1.79 -1.37
CA GLY A 218 16.26 2.98 -0.63
C GLY A 218 17.75 3.00 -0.27
N LEU A 219 18.33 1.85 0.10
CA LEU A 219 19.80 1.72 0.30
C LEU A 219 20.56 1.97 -1.00
N TRP A 220 20.06 1.50 -2.15
CA TRP A 220 20.62 1.78 -3.45
C TRP A 220 20.57 3.27 -3.79
N LEU A 221 19.44 3.93 -3.60
CA LEU A 221 19.32 5.38 -3.81
C LEU A 221 20.25 6.20 -2.89
N GLY A 222 20.48 5.74 -1.67
CA GLY A 222 21.41 6.34 -0.72
C GLY A 222 22.90 6.07 -1.03
N SER A 223 23.24 5.26 -2.04
CA SER A 223 24.63 4.92 -2.42
C SER A 223 25.38 6.11 -3.03
N ARG A 224 26.70 5.97 -3.18
CA ARG A 224 27.58 6.94 -3.86
C ARG A 224 27.55 6.84 -5.39
N ALA A 225 26.70 5.97 -5.96
CA ALA A 225 26.55 5.83 -7.40
C ALA A 225 26.06 7.16 -8.02
N SER A 226 26.42 7.40 -9.29
CA SER A 226 25.89 8.56 -10.02
C SER A 226 24.37 8.47 -10.18
N GLU A 227 23.71 9.61 -10.30
CA GLU A 227 22.24 9.68 -10.39
C GLU A 227 21.69 8.84 -11.56
N LYS A 228 22.36 8.86 -12.72
CA LYS A 228 22.02 8.00 -13.86
C LYS A 228 22.13 6.52 -13.49
N ARG A 229 23.23 6.11 -12.82
CA ARG A 229 23.43 4.72 -12.40
C ARG A 229 22.38 4.28 -11.39
N LYS A 230 21.92 5.15 -10.49
CA LYS A 230 20.83 4.88 -9.57
C LYS A 230 19.52 4.61 -10.31
N ALA A 231 19.16 5.46 -11.29
CA ALA A 231 17.97 5.27 -12.11
C ALA A 231 18.01 3.94 -12.90
N TYR A 232 19.12 3.66 -13.58
CA TYR A 232 19.28 2.39 -14.31
C TYR A 232 19.29 1.17 -13.40
N GLY A 233 19.89 1.27 -12.22
CA GLY A 233 19.91 0.18 -11.25
C GLY A 233 18.52 -0.15 -10.69
N LEU A 234 17.68 0.88 -10.42
CA LEU A 234 16.29 0.68 -10.05
C LEU A 234 15.48 0.04 -11.19
N LEU A 235 15.68 0.51 -12.43
CA LEU A 235 15.00 -0.03 -13.60
C LEU A 235 15.39 -1.51 -13.82
N ALA A 236 16.66 -1.81 -13.88
CA ALA A 236 17.16 -3.17 -14.10
C ALA A 236 16.76 -4.12 -12.97
N GLY A 237 16.96 -3.71 -11.71
CA GLY A 237 16.53 -4.50 -10.55
C GLY A 237 15.02 -4.70 -10.53
N GLY A 238 14.25 -3.70 -10.94
CA GLY A 238 12.80 -3.79 -11.06
C GLY A 238 12.35 -4.78 -12.14
N VAL A 239 12.99 -4.74 -13.32
CA VAL A 239 12.72 -5.70 -14.41
C VAL A 239 13.05 -7.12 -13.97
N VAL A 240 14.21 -7.35 -13.35
CA VAL A 240 14.59 -8.67 -12.82
C VAL A 240 13.58 -9.18 -11.80
N ALA A 241 13.21 -8.35 -10.82
CA ALA A 241 12.24 -8.73 -9.81
C ALA A 241 10.86 -9.06 -10.41
N MET A 242 10.39 -8.25 -11.35
CA MET A 242 9.11 -8.47 -12.05
C MET A 242 9.13 -9.78 -12.86
N THR A 243 10.24 -10.08 -13.55
CA THR A 243 10.44 -11.33 -14.29
C THR A 243 10.42 -12.55 -13.36
N ILE A 244 11.09 -12.46 -12.19
CA ILE A 244 11.03 -13.49 -11.15
C ILE A 244 9.59 -13.72 -10.70
N GLY A 245 8.84 -12.64 -10.42
CA GLY A 245 7.44 -12.73 -10.03
C GLY A 245 6.56 -13.40 -11.08
N LEU A 246 6.74 -13.06 -12.37
CA LEU A 246 6.02 -13.66 -13.49
C LEU A 246 6.39 -15.15 -13.66
N ALA A 247 7.66 -15.50 -13.59
CA ALA A 247 8.08 -16.90 -13.66
C ALA A 247 7.53 -17.72 -12.48
N TRP A 248 7.55 -17.16 -11.27
CA TRP A 248 7.00 -17.83 -10.08
C TRP A 248 5.48 -17.96 -10.14
N SER A 249 4.79 -17.08 -10.89
CA SER A 249 3.33 -17.14 -11.01
C SER A 249 2.81 -18.40 -11.72
N LEU A 250 3.67 -19.12 -12.43
CA LEU A 250 3.36 -20.42 -13.03
C LEU A 250 3.11 -21.51 -11.98
N ALA A 251 3.77 -21.41 -10.81
CA ALA A 251 3.63 -22.36 -9.71
C ALA A 251 2.81 -21.81 -8.52
N PHE A 252 2.76 -20.49 -8.34
CA PHE A 252 2.05 -19.80 -7.28
C PHE A 252 1.43 -18.52 -7.85
N PRO A 253 0.14 -18.53 -8.25
CA PRO A 253 -0.46 -17.46 -9.04
C PRO A 253 -0.34 -16.09 -8.39
N LEU A 254 -0.33 -15.03 -9.20
CA LEU A 254 -0.43 -13.66 -8.69
C LEU A 254 -1.76 -13.52 -7.96
N ASN A 255 -1.71 -13.23 -6.67
CA ASN A 255 -2.92 -13.05 -5.87
C ASN A 255 -2.68 -12.01 -4.76
N LYS A 256 -3.40 -10.90 -4.82
CA LYS A 256 -3.33 -9.81 -3.84
C LYS A 256 -3.88 -10.22 -2.48
N SER A 257 -4.99 -10.95 -2.45
CA SER A 257 -5.67 -11.32 -1.20
C SER A 257 -4.83 -12.28 -0.36
N LEU A 258 -4.10 -13.18 -1.02
CA LEU A 258 -3.12 -14.06 -0.40
C LEU A 258 -1.75 -13.39 -0.24
N TRP A 259 -1.49 -12.30 -0.95
CA TRP A 259 -0.17 -11.66 -1.03
C TRP A 259 0.92 -12.64 -1.43
N THR A 260 0.68 -13.42 -2.48
CA THR A 260 1.54 -14.53 -2.90
C THR A 260 2.98 -14.09 -3.15
N SER A 261 3.92 -15.03 -3.03
CA SER A 261 5.35 -14.73 -3.24
C SER A 261 5.62 -14.19 -4.66
N SER A 262 4.97 -14.75 -5.67
CA SER A 262 4.98 -14.24 -7.04
C SER A 262 4.50 -12.79 -7.12
N TYR A 263 3.42 -12.47 -6.41
CA TYR A 263 2.85 -11.12 -6.36
C TYR A 263 3.81 -10.13 -5.68
N VAL A 264 4.52 -10.54 -4.62
CA VAL A 264 5.56 -9.70 -3.97
C VAL A 264 6.64 -9.27 -4.95
N TRP A 265 7.22 -10.23 -5.67
CA TRP A 265 8.31 -9.94 -6.60
C TRP A 265 7.84 -9.17 -7.83
N PHE A 266 6.67 -9.51 -8.37
CA PHE A 266 6.05 -8.80 -9.48
C PHE A 266 5.76 -7.33 -9.12
N THR A 267 5.07 -7.09 -8.03
CA THR A 267 4.65 -5.74 -7.62
C THR A 267 5.81 -4.92 -7.07
N GLY A 268 6.76 -5.55 -6.36
CA GLY A 268 8.00 -4.92 -5.91
C GLY A 268 8.86 -4.48 -7.08
N GLY A 269 8.95 -5.31 -8.15
CA GLY A 269 9.61 -4.97 -9.41
C GLY A 269 8.94 -3.80 -10.12
N ALA A 270 7.61 -3.84 -10.25
CA ALA A 270 6.83 -2.75 -10.82
C ALA A 270 7.00 -1.44 -10.04
N ALA A 271 7.02 -1.50 -8.69
CA ALA A 271 7.27 -0.34 -7.84
C ALA A 271 8.68 0.26 -8.06
N ALA A 272 9.71 -0.58 -8.20
CA ALA A 272 11.07 -0.12 -8.49
C ALA A 272 11.18 0.55 -9.87
N ILE A 273 10.52 -0.02 -10.90
CA ILE A 273 10.45 0.57 -12.25
C ILE A 273 9.74 1.93 -12.20
N PHE A 274 8.59 2.01 -11.52
CA PHE A 274 7.85 3.26 -11.40
C PHE A 274 8.63 4.32 -10.61
N LEU A 275 9.33 3.92 -9.54
CA LEU A 275 10.24 4.82 -8.81
C LEU A 275 11.41 5.28 -9.69
N ALA A 276 11.98 4.39 -10.53
CA ALA A 276 13.03 4.77 -11.47
C ALA A 276 12.55 5.85 -12.46
N PHE A 277 11.30 5.70 -12.97
CA PHE A 277 10.67 6.68 -13.84
C PHE A 277 10.48 8.04 -13.13
N CYS A 278 9.88 8.06 -11.94
CA CYS A 278 9.72 9.28 -11.15
C CYS A 278 11.07 9.93 -10.85
N TYR A 279 12.07 9.15 -10.47
CA TYR A 279 13.42 9.63 -10.16
C TYR A 279 14.10 10.24 -11.39
N ALA A 280 14.02 9.57 -12.55
CA ALA A 280 14.59 10.07 -13.79
C ALA A 280 13.95 11.38 -14.27
N LEU A 281 12.65 11.54 -14.12
CA LEU A 281 11.96 12.76 -14.55
C LEU A 281 12.13 13.90 -13.55
N ILE A 282 11.97 13.64 -12.26
CA ILE A 282 11.84 14.66 -11.23
C ILE A 282 13.21 15.07 -10.68
N ASP A 283 14.02 14.09 -10.24
CA ASP A 283 15.30 14.39 -9.57
C ASP A 283 16.44 14.50 -10.57
N LEU A 284 16.50 13.63 -11.61
CA LEU A 284 17.59 13.66 -12.60
C LEU A 284 17.39 14.74 -13.68
N ARG A 285 16.20 14.85 -14.29
CA ARG A 285 15.90 15.85 -15.32
C ARG A 285 15.40 17.19 -14.77
N GLY A 286 15.04 17.26 -13.49
CA GLY A 286 14.56 18.48 -12.85
C GLY A 286 13.12 18.88 -13.22
N TRP A 287 12.31 18.02 -13.85
CA TRP A 287 10.94 18.30 -14.22
C TRP A 287 10.01 18.21 -13.00
N LYS A 288 10.03 19.23 -12.15
CA LYS A 288 9.34 19.23 -10.85
C LYS A 288 7.93 19.83 -10.90
N ALA A 289 7.61 20.65 -11.90
CA ALA A 289 6.35 21.42 -11.93
C ALA A 289 5.10 20.52 -11.92
N TRP A 290 5.06 19.52 -12.81
CA TRP A 290 3.95 18.58 -12.91
C TRP A 290 3.79 17.68 -11.67
N ALA A 291 4.89 17.45 -10.96
CA ALA A 291 4.92 16.57 -9.78
C ALA A 291 4.35 17.26 -8.51
N ARG A 292 4.29 18.61 -8.49
CA ARG A 292 3.90 19.37 -7.30
C ARG A 292 2.55 18.98 -6.69
N PRO A 293 1.45 18.78 -7.45
CA PRO A 293 0.20 18.30 -6.87
C PRO A 293 0.36 16.95 -6.14
N PHE A 294 1.09 16.03 -6.75
CA PHE A 294 1.33 14.71 -6.16
C PHE A 294 2.26 14.79 -4.95
N VAL A 295 3.25 15.67 -4.94
CA VAL A 295 4.07 15.92 -3.76
C VAL A 295 3.20 16.39 -2.58
N ILE A 296 2.24 17.29 -2.80
CA ILE A 296 1.31 17.76 -1.76
C ILE A 296 0.52 16.59 -1.17
N LEU A 297 -0.04 15.72 -2.02
CA LEU A 297 -0.74 14.50 -1.59
C LEU A 297 0.18 13.55 -0.81
N GLY A 298 1.41 13.36 -1.30
CA GLY A 298 2.40 12.46 -0.71
C GLY A 298 2.93 12.92 0.65
N LEU A 299 2.99 14.24 0.89
CA LEU A 299 3.42 14.84 2.15
C LEU A 299 2.45 14.54 3.31
N ASN A 300 1.15 14.46 3.00
CA ASN A 300 0.08 14.22 3.94
C ASN A 300 -0.67 12.90 3.65
N ALA A 301 0.04 11.84 3.24
CA ALA A 301 -0.56 10.57 2.83
C ALA A 301 -1.48 9.96 3.90
N ILE A 302 -1.11 10.04 5.19
CA ILE A 302 -1.94 9.54 6.30
C ILE A 302 -3.22 10.38 6.43
N ALA A 303 -3.11 11.70 6.35
CA ALA A 303 -4.28 12.59 6.36
C ALA A 303 -5.22 12.27 5.19
N LEU A 304 -4.67 12.10 3.98
CA LEU A 304 -5.44 11.74 2.80
C LEU A 304 -6.20 10.42 2.98
N PHE A 305 -5.52 9.38 3.49
CA PHE A 305 -6.14 8.08 3.76
C PHE A 305 -7.30 8.19 4.76
N VAL A 306 -7.06 8.88 5.88
CA VAL A 306 -8.06 9.04 6.94
C VAL A 306 -9.24 9.89 6.45
N LEU A 307 -8.99 11.03 5.81
CA LEU A 307 -10.03 11.91 5.29
C LEU A 307 -10.87 11.23 4.20
N SER A 308 -10.24 10.49 3.28
CA SER A 308 -10.94 9.71 2.26
C SER A 308 -11.85 8.66 2.90
N GLY A 309 -11.33 7.87 3.83
CA GLY A 309 -12.10 6.82 4.50
C GLY A 309 -13.24 7.35 5.38
N LEU A 310 -12.98 8.40 6.17
CA LEU A 310 -14.02 9.03 6.99
C LEU A 310 -15.06 9.74 6.14
N GLY A 311 -14.64 10.48 5.11
CA GLY A 311 -15.54 11.19 4.20
C GLY A 311 -16.50 10.25 3.49
N THR A 312 -16.00 9.17 2.91
CA THR A 312 -16.85 8.16 2.25
C THR A 312 -17.84 7.54 3.24
N LYS A 313 -17.38 7.13 4.43
CA LYS A 313 -18.25 6.57 5.46
C LYS A 313 -19.30 7.58 5.96
N PHE A 314 -18.90 8.84 6.10
CA PHE A 314 -19.84 9.91 6.44
C PHE A 314 -20.93 10.02 5.38
N LEU A 315 -20.57 10.14 4.11
CA LEU A 315 -21.52 10.24 2.99
C LEU A 315 -22.43 9.00 2.86
N MET A 316 -21.91 7.81 3.13
CA MET A 316 -22.70 6.56 3.09
C MET A 316 -23.71 6.45 4.23
N ASN A 317 -23.39 6.96 5.41
CA ASN A 317 -24.22 6.78 6.61
C ASN A 317 -25.25 7.90 6.82
N HIS A 318 -24.99 9.11 6.32
CA HIS A 318 -25.97 10.19 6.34
C HIS A 318 -27.04 9.98 5.26
N LYS A 319 -28.31 10.05 5.67
CA LYS A 319 -29.45 9.85 4.79
C LYS A 319 -30.12 11.17 4.46
N VAL A 320 -30.56 11.29 3.21
CA VAL A 320 -31.36 12.42 2.70
C VAL A 320 -32.55 11.89 1.93
N THR A 321 -33.60 12.69 1.81
CA THR A 321 -34.76 12.35 1.01
C THR A 321 -34.41 12.52 -0.47
N GLY A 322 -34.47 11.43 -1.23
CA GLY A 322 -34.29 11.43 -2.67
C GLY A 322 -35.51 11.99 -3.43
N PRO A 323 -35.39 12.18 -4.76
CA PRO A 323 -36.48 12.71 -5.60
C PRO A 323 -37.75 11.87 -5.57
N ASP A 324 -37.63 10.58 -5.31
CA ASP A 324 -38.70 9.60 -5.18
C ASP A 324 -39.28 9.52 -3.76
N GLY A 325 -38.91 10.43 -2.86
CA GLY A 325 -39.36 10.46 -1.48
C GLY A 325 -38.69 9.41 -0.56
N LYS A 326 -37.82 8.56 -1.08
CA LYS A 326 -37.12 7.55 -0.29
C LYS A 326 -35.83 8.10 0.36
N LEU A 327 -35.52 7.56 1.54
CA LEU A 327 -34.26 7.87 2.21
C LEU A 327 -33.09 7.12 1.54
N ILE A 328 -32.19 7.86 0.92
CA ILE A 328 -30.96 7.36 0.29
C ILE A 328 -29.72 7.95 0.98
N SER A 329 -28.55 7.34 0.77
CA SER A 329 -27.31 7.89 1.30
C SER A 329 -26.95 9.21 0.60
N TRP A 330 -26.30 10.12 1.32
CA TRP A 330 -25.79 11.36 0.72
C TRP A 330 -24.85 11.07 -0.46
N LEU A 331 -24.03 10.00 -0.38
CA LEU A 331 -23.17 9.56 -1.48
C LEU A 331 -24.02 9.21 -2.72
N SER A 332 -25.05 8.39 -2.57
CA SER A 332 -25.93 8.01 -3.68
C SER A 332 -26.67 9.23 -4.24
N TYR A 333 -27.17 10.12 -3.36
CA TYR A 333 -27.84 11.34 -3.77
C TYR A 333 -26.92 12.24 -4.61
N SER A 334 -25.72 12.53 -4.11
CA SER A 334 -24.75 13.39 -4.83
C SER A 334 -24.35 12.79 -6.18
N TYR A 335 -24.13 11.47 -6.24
CA TYR A 335 -23.84 10.80 -7.51
C TYR A 335 -25.01 10.91 -8.50
N THR A 336 -26.21 10.50 -8.08
CA THR A 336 -27.37 10.42 -8.99
C THR A 336 -27.86 11.79 -9.44
N GLN A 337 -27.77 12.82 -8.58
CA GLN A 337 -28.28 14.16 -8.93
C GLN A 337 -27.25 15.03 -9.65
N TRP A 338 -25.96 14.89 -9.34
CA TRP A 338 -24.96 15.83 -9.84
C TRP A 338 -24.03 15.24 -10.90
N PHE A 339 -23.80 13.92 -10.90
CA PHE A 339 -22.86 13.30 -11.80
C PHE A 339 -23.48 12.39 -12.85
N ALA A 340 -24.48 11.58 -12.46
CA ALA A 340 -25.12 10.66 -13.39
C ALA A 340 -25.74 11.35 -14.63
N PRO A 341 -26.29 12.58 -14.54
CA PRO A 341 -26.83 13.28 -15.71
C PRO A 341 -25.76 13.85 -16.65
N LEU A 342 -24.47 13.91 -16.23
CA LEU A 342 -23.41 14.59 -17.00
C LEU A 342 -22.81 13.72 -18.10
N ALA A 343 -22.85 12.40 -17.96
CA ALA A 343 -22.18 11.48 -18.87
C ALA A 343 -22.76 10.07 -18.79
N GLU A 344 -22.32 9.18 -19.68
CA GLU A 344 -22.63 7.74 -19.55
C GLU A 344 -22.18 7.17 -18.19
N PRO A 345 -22.88 6.13 -17.66
CA PRO A 345 -22.70 5.65 -16.30
C PRO A 345 -21.24 5.40 -15.88
N ILE A 346 -20.43 4.80 -16.76
CA ILE A 346 -19.02 4.51 -16.47
C ILE A 346 -18.18 5.79 -16.36
N ASN A 347 -18.44 6.78 -17.21
CA ASN A 347 -17.78 8.08 -17.20
C ASN A 347 -18.24 8.92 -16.00
N ALA A 348 -19.54 8.93 -15.71
CA ALA A 348 -20.11 9.63 -14.57
C ALA A 348 -19.55 9.08 -13.24
N SER A 349 -19.40 7.75 -13.12
CA SER A 349 -18.78 7.11 -11.97
C SER A 349 -17.31 7.54 -11.78
N LEU A 350 -16.53 7.60 -12.88
CA LEU A 350 -15.15 8.11 -12.84
C LEU A 350 -15.09 9.60 -12.49
N LEU A 351 -15.97 10.43 -13.07
CA LEU A 351 -16.05 11.86 -12.74
C LEU A 351 -16.31 12.11 -11.27
N PHE A 352 -17.19 11.31 -10.64
CA PHE A 352 -17.42 11.36 -9.20
C PHE A 352 -16.16 11.04 -8.40
N ALA A 353 -15.42 9.99 -8.77
CA ALA A 353 -14.15 9.63 -8.12
C ALA A 353 -13.09 10.73 -8.26
N LEU A 354 -12.99 11.35 -9.43
CA LEU A 354 -12.09 12.48 -9.69
C LEU A 354 -12.49 13.71 -8.88
N ALA A 355 -13.79 14.01 -8.76
CA ALA A 355 -14.29 15.13 -7.93
C ALA A 355 -13.92 14.93 -6.45
N ASN A 356 -14.06 13.69 -5.93
CA ASN A 356 -13.58 13.35 -4.58
C ASN A 356 -12.09 13.61 -4.41
N LEU A 357 -11.27 13.21 -5.40
CA LEU A 357 -9.83 13.48 -5.37
C LEU A 357 -9.54 14.97 -5.36
N VAL A 358 -10.26 15.79 -6.17
CA VAL A 358 -10.10 17.25 -6.22
C VAL A 358 -10.46 17.89 -4.87
N VAL A 359 -11.57 17.49 -4.24
CA VAL A 359 -11.96 17.99 -2.92
C VAL A 359 -10.88 17.70 -1.88
N LEU A 360 -10.41 16.45 -1.82
CA LEU A 360 -9.34 16.05 -0.91
C LEU A 360 -8.03 16.79 -1.22
N PHE A 361 -7.70 16.98 -2.49
CA PHE A 361 -6.53 17.75 -2.91
C PHE A 361 -6.62 19.20 -2.41
N VAL A 362 -7.76 19.87 -2.54
CA VAL A 362 -7.94 21.25 -2.05
C VAL A 362 -7.72 21.34 -0.54
N ILE A 363 -8.23 20.37 0.23
CA ILE A 363 -8.01 20.30 1.68
C ILE A 363 -6.52 20.15 1.99
N LEU A 364 -5.82 19.21 1.33
CA LEU A 364 -4.41 18.98 1.55
C LEU A 364 -3.52 20.10 1.04
N TRP A 365 -3.90 20.75 -0.04
CA TRP A 365 -3.24 21.97 -0.53
C TRP A 365 -3.33 23.11 0.49
N TYR A 366 -4.50 23.29 1.13
CA TYR A 366 -4.66 24.27 2.20
C TYR A 366 -3.79 23.90 3.42
N MET A 367 -3.75 22.62 3.81
CA MET A 367 -2.86 22.13 4.88
C MET A 367 -1.38 22.39 4.55
N ASP A 368 -0.95 22.13 3.30
CA ASP A 368 0.41 22.39 2.83
C ASP A 368 0.76 23.88 2.91
N ARG A 369 -0.16 24.77 2.51
CA ARG A 369 0.00 26.23 2.63
C ARG A 369 0.17 26.72 4.06
N ARG A 370 -0.43 25.99 5.03
CA ARG A 370 -0.31 26.27 6.47
C ARG A 370 0.86 25.55 7.15
N GLY A 371 1.59 24.72 6.41
CA GLY A 371 2.68 23.91 6.98
C GLY A 371 2.18 22.78 7.90
N TRP A 372 0.93 22.34 7.76
CA TRP A 372 0.33 21.30 8.58
C TRP A 372 0.59 19.94 7.96
N TYR A 373 1.47 19.15 8.58
CA TYR A 373 1.81 17.82 8.15
C TYR A 373 1.53 16.81 9.26
N LEU A 374 0.58 15.89 9.01
CA LEU A 374 0.33 14.75 9.88
C LEU A 374 1.47 13.74 9.73
N LYS A 375 2.35 13.69 10.72
CA LYS A 375 3.44 12.72 10.83
C LYS A 375 3.07 11.70 11.91
N ALA A 376 3.00 10.41 11.51
CA ALA A 376 2.93 9.31 12.46
C ALA A 376 4.34 8.80 12.77
#